data_9f18def3e77a19ba118fb8e208480acc
#
_entry.id   9f18def3e77a19ba118fb8e208480acc
#
_cell.length_a   1.000
_cell.length_b   1.000
_cell.length_c   1.000
_cell.angle_alpha   90.00
_cell.angle_beta   90.00
_cell.angle_gamma   90.00
#
_symmetry.space_group_name_H-M   'P 1'
#
loop_
_entity.id
_entity.type
_entity.pdbx_description
1 polymer ?
#
loop_
_entity_poly.entity_id
_entity_poly.type
_entity_poly.pdbx_seq_one_letter_code
_entity_poly.pdbx_strand_id
1 'polypeptide(L)'
;KKMDKFYPRSFNMGVRREAYQALGGFSNMRFGEDIDFSIRIFKGGYQCRLFPDAWVYHKRRTDFKKFFKQVHNSGIARINLYKKYPESLKVVHLLPAVFTLGVALLLLCTPFCLFSLVPILLYALLVCLDSALQNKSLRIGIYSIAASFIQLIGYGTGFWRAWWERCILGRNEFEAFRKNFYK
;
A
#
# COMPACT_ATOMS: atom_id res chain seq x y z
N LYS A 1 -23.51 -7.83 5.86
CA LYS A 1 -23.40 -6.51 6.51
C LYS A 1 -23.30 -5.45 5.43
N LYS A 2 -24.17 -4.44 5.48
CA LYS A 2 -24.13 -3.26 4.61
C LYS A 2 -22.94 -2.39 5.03
N MET A 3 -22.11 -1.96 4.09
CA MET A 3 -20.89 -1.24 4.42
C MET A 3 -20.78 0.04 3.58
N ASP A 4 -20.64 1.17 4.24
CA ASP A 4 -20.59 2.49 3.60
C ASP A 4 -19.20 2.85 3.06
N LYS A 5 -18.15 2.18 3.55
CA LYS A 5 -16.74 2.39 3.16
C LYS A 5 -16.00 1.06 3.13
N PHE A 6 -16.20 0.30 2.08
CA PHE A 6 -15.53 -0.97 1.85
C PHE A 6 -14.92 -0.96 0.45
N TYR A 7 -13.64 -1.29 0.37
CA TYR A 7 -12.93 -1.39 -0.90
C TYR A 7 -12.62 -2.87 -1.20
N PRO A 8 -13.56 -3.58 -1.85
CA PRO A 8 -13.34 -4.98 -2.21
C PRO A 8 -12.15 -5.09 -3.18
N ARG A 9 -11.40 -6.18 -3.04
CA ARG A 9 -10.27 -6.45 -3.93
C ARG A 9 -10.75 -7.15 -5.19
N SER A 10 -10.15 -6.84 -6.33
CA SER A 10 -10.54 -7.36 -7.63
C SER A 10 -10.61 -8.89 -7.71
N PHE A 11 -9.77 -9.60 -6.93
CA PHE A 11 -9.77 -11.08 -6.90
C PHE A 11 -10.93 -11.70 -6.10
N ASN A 12 -11.70 -10.91 -5.34
CA ASN A 12 -12.89 -11.36 -4.59
C ASN A 12 -13.98 -10.30 -4.61
N MET A 13 -14.38 -9.90 -5.81
CA MET A 13 -15.39 -8.87 -6.05
C MET A 13 -16.39 -9.38 -7.09
N GLY A 14 -17.66 -9.42 -6.72
CA GLY A 14 -18.78 -9.57 -7.66
C GLY A 14 -19.45 -8.22 -7.91
N VAL A 15 -19.74 -7.89 -9.16
CA VAL A 15 -20.38 -6.63 -9.54
C VAL A 15 -21.56 -6.93 -10.47
N ARG A 16 -22.70 -6.26 -10.26
CA ARG A 16 -23.81 -6.32 -11.21
C ARG A 16 -23.39 -5.72 -12.55
N ARG A 17 -23.75 -6.38 -13.64
CA ARG A 17 -23.40 -5.96 -14.99
C ARG A 17 -23.82 -4.53 -15.31
N GLU A 18 -25.04 -4.17 -14.89
CA GLU A 18 -25.61 -2.84 -15.12
C GLU A 18 -24.78 -1.76 -14.39
N ALA A 19 -24.40 -2.01 -13.13
CA ALA A 19 -23.55 -1.09 -12.37
C ALA A 19 -22.14 -0.98 -12.97
N TYR A 20 -21.58 -2.09 -13.44
CA TYR A 20 -20.29 -2.11 -14.11
C TYR A 20 -20.30 -1.26 -15.38
N GLN A 21 -21.32 -1.43 -16.23
CA GLN A 21 -21.47 -0.70 -17.48
C GLN A 21 -21.76 0.79 -17.24
N ALA A 22 -22.69 1.10 -16.32
CA ALA A 22 -23.06 2.48 -16.00
C ALA A 22 -21.87 3.29 -15.44
N LEU A 23 -20.95 2.62 -14.70
CA LEU A 23 -19.76 3.26 -14.16
C LEU A 23 -18.54 3.21 -15.11
N GLY A 24 -18.66 2.61 -16.29
CA GLY A 24 -17.56 2.51 -17.26
C GLY A 24 -16.46 1.51 -16.90
N GLY A 25 -16.77 0.52 -16.04
CA GLY A 25 -15.85 -0.55 -15.67
C GLY A 25 -14.61 -0.11 -14.88
N PHE A 26 -13.54 -0.90 -14.90
CA PHE A 26 -12.25 -0.53 -14.32
C PHE A 26 -11.60 0.59 -15.14
N SER A 27 -11.04 1.57 -14.43
CA SER A 27 -10.27 2.64 -15.07
C SER A 27 -8.93 2.14 -15.60
N ASN A 28 -8.36 2.87 -16.57
CA ASN A 28 -7.03 2.59 -17.09
C ASN A 28 -5.95 3.07 -16.11
N MET A 29 -5.96 2.51 -14.89
CA MET A 29 -4.94 2.70 -13.86
C MET A 29 -4.14 1.41 -13.73
N ARG A 30 -2.81 1.54 -13.58
CA ARG A 30 -1.96 0.36 -13.39
C ARG A 30 -2.05 -0.22 -11.99
N PHE A 31 -2.26 0.64 -10.99
CA PHE A 31 -2.32 0.25 -9.57
C PHE A 31 -3.47 0.99 -8.89
N GLY A 32 -4.28 0.28 -8.09
CA GLY A 32 -5.39 0.84 -7.33
C GLY A 32 -6.69 0.97 -8.13
N GLU A 33 -6.80 0.29 -9.27
CA GLU A 33 -7.99 0.22 -10.12
C GLU A 33 -9.21 -0.32 -9.36
N ASP A 34 -9.01 -1.24 -8.44
CA ASP A 34 -10.05 -1.79 -7.58
C ASP A 34 -10.56 -0.76 -6.57
N ILE A 35 -9.68 0.04 -6.01
CA ILE A 35 -10.04 1.13 -5.09
C ILE A 35 -10.74 2.24 -5.85
N ASP A 36 -10.23 2.64 -7.02
CA ASP A 36 -10.87 3.63 -7.89
C ASP A 36 -12.30 3.20 -8.26
N PHE A 37 -12.46 1.96 -8.69
CA PHE A 37 -13.77 1.44 -9.04
C PHE A 37 -14.72 1.40 -7.84
N SER A 38 -14.22 1.03 -6.67
CA SER A 38 -15.00 1.05 -5.43
C SER A 38 -15.45 2.47 -5.05
N ILE A 39 -14.59 3.47 -5.21
CA ILE A 39 -14.94 4.88 -4.98
C ILE A 39 -16.09 5.29 -5.94
N ARG A 40 -16.00 4.91 -7.22
CA ARG A 40 -17.05 5.21 -8.21
C ARG A 40 -18.36 4.49 -7.92
N ILE A 41 -18.32 3.26 -7.42
CA ILE A 41 -19.51 2.53 -6.95
C ILE A 41 -20.25 3.34 -5.87
N PHE A 42 -19.52 3.82 -4.85
CA PHE A 42 -20.15 4.60 -3.78
C PHE A 42 -20.63 5.98 -4.26
N LYS A 43 -19.83 6.68 -5.06
CA LYS A 43 -20.22 7.99 -5.63
C LYS A 43 -21.42 7.87 -6.58
N GLY A 44 -21.57 6.73 -7.25
CA GLY A 44 -22.71 6.43 -8.11
C GLY A 44 -23.98 6.00 -7.34
N GLY A 45 -23.96 6.04 -6.01
CA GLY A 45 -25.13 5.68 -5.18
C GLY A 45 -25.35 4.17 -5.02
N TYR A 46 -24.46 3.34 -5.55
CA TYR A 46 -24.56 1.88 -5.38
C TYR A 46 -24.07 1.46 -3.99
N GLN A 47 -24.54 0.30 -3.55
CA GLN A 47 -24.20 -0.26 -2.24
C GLN A 47 -23.32 -1.48 -2.37
N CYS A 48 -22.36 -1.63 -1.46
CA CYS A 48 -21.55 -2.84 -1.33
C CYS A 48 -22.08 -3.71 -0.18
N ARG A 49 -22.05 -5.02 -0.39
CA ARG A 49 -22.38 -6.01 0.64
C ARG A 49 -21.26 -7.02 0.78
N LEU A 50 -20.84 -7.26 2.01
CA LEU A 50 -19.93 -8.34 2.33
C LEU A 50 -20.73 -9.61 2.60
N PHE A 51 -20.35 -10.70 1.94
CA PHE A 51 -20.87 -12.05 2.17
C PHE A 51 -19.79 -12.84 2.90
N PRO A 52 -19.97 -13.14 4.21
CA PRO A 52 -18.94 -13.84 4.99
C PRO A 52 -18.60 -15.22 4.44
N ASP A 53 -19.59 -15.89 3.85
CA ASP A 53 -19.46 -17.25 3.32
C ASP A 53 -18.83 -17.30 1.91
N ALA A 54 -18.73 -16.14 1.23
CA ALA A 54 -18.09 -16.00 -0.08
C ALA A 54 -16.62 -15.59 0.08
N TRP A 55 -15.75 -16.57 0.29
CA TRP A 55 -14.34 -16.36 0.48
C TRP A 55 -13.51 -17.15 -0.53
N VAL A 56 -12.28 -16.69 -0.79
CA VAL A 56 -11.35 -17.33 -1.71
C VAL A 56 -9.98 -17.49 -1.06
N TYR A 57 -9.31 -18.59 -1.36
CA TYR A 57 -7.90 -18.73 -1.02
C TYR A 57 -7.06 -17.85 -1.93
N HIS A 58 -6.27 -16.98 -1.32
CA HIS A 58 -5.36 -16.10 -2.05
C HIS A 58 -3.92 -16.32 -1.60
N LYS A 59 -3.11 -16.94 -2.46
CA LYS A 59 -1.68 -17.15 -2.18
C LYS A 59 -0.93 -15.82 -2.24
N ARG A 60 -0.48 -15.36 -1.09
CA ARG A 60 0.31 -14.13 -0.98
C ARG A 60 1.72 -14.31 -1.55
N ARG A 61 2.43 -13.21 -1.71
CA ARG A 61 3.84 -13.23 -2.12
C ARG A 61 4.67 -13.91 -1.03
N THR A 62 5.48 -14.89 -1.44
CA THR A 62 6.28 -15.73 -0.52
C THR A 62 7.75 -15.33 -0.45
N ASP A 63 8.20 -14.41 -1.32
CA ASP A 63 9.56 -13.86 -1.28
C ASP A 63 9.56 -12.35 -1.03
N PHE A 64 10.60 -11.87 -0.36
CA PHE A 64 10.74 -10.48 0.04
C PHE A 64 10.87 -9.52 -1.15
N LYS A 65 11.47 -9.94 -2.26
CA LYS A 65 11.61 -9.10 -3.46
C LYS A 65 10.26 -8.81 -4.11
N LYS A 66 9.43 -9.85 -4.26
CA LYS A 66 8.06 -9.70 -4.79
C LYS A 66 7.17 -8.93 -3.81
N PHE A 67 7.37 -9.14 -2.50
CA PHE A 67 6.66 -8.40 -1.48
C PHE A 67 7.03 -6.91 -1.51
N PHE A 68 8.32 -6.57 -1.57
CA PHE A 68 8.78 -5.17 -1.75
C PHE A 68 8.14 -4.52 -2.98
N LYS A 69 8.19 -5.19 -4.14
CA LYS A 69 7.58 -4.67 -5.37
C LYS A 69 6.08 -4.41 -5.20
N GLN A 70 5.37 -5.30 -4.52
CA GLN A 70 3.93 -5.15 -4.26
C GLN A 70 3.64 -3.91 -3.39
N VAL A 71 4.34 -3.75 -2.27
CA VAL A 71 4.09 -2.63 -1.35
C VAL A 71 4.57 -1.30 -1.93
N HIS A 72 5.66 -1.29 -2.71
CA HIS A 72 6.12 -0.14 -3.47
C HIS A 72 5.04 0.36 -4.45
N ASN A 73 4.45 -0.57 -5.22
CA ASN A 73 3.34 -0.25 -6.11
C ASN A 73 2.09 0.25 -5.36
N SER A 74 1.86 -0.22 -4.14
CA SER A 74 0.78 0.30 -3.29
C SER A 74 1.02 1.76 -2.87
N GLY A 75 2.27 2.14 -2.61
CA GLY A 75 2.66 3.54 -2.37
C GLY A 75 2.41 4.43 -3.60
N ILE A 76 2.78 3.95 -4.80
CA ILE A 76 2.49 4.64 -6.07
C ILE A 76 0.98 4.82 -6.26
N ALA A 77 0.21 3.75 -6.09
CA ALA A 77 -1.24 3.76 -6.22
C ALA A 77 -1.89 4.82 -5.33
N ARG A 78 -1.36 5.05 -4.13
CA ARG A 78 -1.92 6.03 -3.19
C ARG A 78 -1.86 7.45 -3.73
N ILE A 79 -0.76 7.84 -4.35
CA ILE A 79 -0.61 9.18 -4.97
C ILE A 79 -1.47 9.30 -6.22
N ASN A 80 -1.56 8.26 -7.05
CA ASN A 80 -2.43 8.27 -8.21
C ASN A 80 -3.91 8.45 -7.82
N LEU A 81 -4.35 7.75 -6.77
CA LEU A 81 -5.69 7.92 -6.20
C LEU A 81 -5.88 9.32 -5.59
N TYR A 82 -4.89 9.86 -4.90
CA TYR A 82 -4.93 11.21 -4.35
C TYR A 82 -5.10 12.27 -5.46
N LYS A 83 -4.37 12.14 -6.55
CA LYS A 83 -4.51 13.06 -7.70
C LYS A 83 -5.90 13.03 -8.32
N LYS A 84 -6.59 11.90 -8.26
CA LYS A 84 -7.95 11.73 -8.78
C LYS A 84 -9.04 12.04 -7.75
N TYR A 85 -8.77 11.70 -6.48
CA TYR A 85 -9.66 11.85 -5.33
C TYR A 85 -8.88 12.37 -4.13
N PRO A 86 -8.69 13.69 -3.98
CA PRO A 86 -7.89 14.26 -2.88
C PRO A 86 -8.35 13.81 -1.50
N GLU A 87 -9.65 13.63 -1.32
CA GLU A 87 -10.28 13.16 -0.08
C GLU A 87 -9.92 11.70 0.29
N SER A 88 -9.37 10.94 -0.65
CA SER A 88 -8.97 9.55 -0.42
C SER A 88 -7.69 9.40 0.41
N LEU A 89 -6.86 10.45 0.47
CA LEU A 89 -5.61 10.45 1.23
C LEU A 89 -5.91 10.71 2.72
N LYS A 90 -5.51 9.77 3.56
CA LYS A 90 -5.64 9.88 5.03
C LYS A 90 -4.27 9.94 5.67
N VAL A 91 -4.19 10.49 6.89
CA VAL A 91 -2.94 10.59 7.67
C VAL A 91 -2.22 9.25 7.79
N VAL A 92 -2.97 8.15 8.00
CA VAL A 92 -2.40 6.79 8.09
C VAL A 92 -1.60 6.39 6.84
N HIS A 93 -1.92 6.93 5.67
CA HIS A 93 -1.20 6.64 4.43
C HIS A 93 0.15 7.37 4.34
N LEU A 94 0.36 8.41 5.16
CA LEU A 94 1.62 9.15 5.23
C LEU A 94 2.63 8.47 6.15
N LEU A 95 2.18 7.67 7.13
CA LEU A 95 3.05 7.06 8.13
C LEU A 95 4.24 6.28 7.54
N PRO A 96 4.06 5.40 6.53
CA PRO A 96 5.20 4.71 5.92
C PRO A 96 6.14 5.65 5.18
N ALA A 97 5.63 6.74 4.60
CA ALA A 97 6.46 7.74 3.91
C ALA A 97 7.31 8.53 4.91
N VAL A 98 6.74 8.94 6.04
CA VAL A 98 7.45 9.60 7.15
C VAL A 98 8.47 8.65 7.77
N PHE A 99 8.08 7.39 8.03
CA PHE A 99 9.00 6.37 8.54
C PHE A 99 10.22 6.19 7.63
N THR A 100 10.00 6.13 6.31
CA THR A 100 11.10 5.97 5.35
C THR A 100 12.08 7.14 5.40
N LEU A 101 11.59 8.38 5.46
CA LEU A 101 12.45 9.56 5.64
C LEU A 101 13.15 9.55 7.00
N GLY A 102 12.45 9.20 8.07
CA GLY A 102 13.04 9.10 9.41
C GLY A 102 14.18 8.10 9.46
N VAL A 103 13.99 6.90 8.90
CA VAL A 103 15.07 5.90 8.82
C VAL A 103 16.24 6.41 7.97
N ALA A 104 15.98 7.03 6.82
CA ALA A 104 17.04 7.59 5.99
C ALA A 104 17.85 8.67 6.71
N LEU A 105 17.18 9.58 7.41
CA LEU A 105 17.84 10.63 8.21
C LEU A 105 18.66 10.04 9.36
N LEU A 106 18.12 9.08 10.10
CA LEU A 106 18.85 8.42 11.20
C LEU A 106 20.11 7.72 10.69
N LEU A 107 20.02 7.05 9.53
CA LEU A 107 21.19 6.41 8.91
C LEU A 107 22.22 7.43 8.40
N LEU A 108 21.78 8.57 7.86
CA LEU A 108 22.68 9.66 7.46
C LEU A 108 23.40 10.32 8.65
N CYS A 109 22.74 10.38 9.81
CA CYS A 109 23.33 10.89 11.04
C CYS A 109 24.31 9.90 11.71
N THR A 110 24.27 8.61 11.38
CA THR A 110 25.08 7.57 12.04
C THR A 110 26.60 7.86 12.04
N PRO A 111 27.22 8.39 10.96
CA PRO A 111 28.64 8.72 10.98
C PRO A 111 29.03 9.78 12.01
N PHE A 112 28.09 10.63 12.40
CA PHE A 112 28.31 11.71 13.38
C PHE A 112 27.86 11.32 14.79
N CYS A 113 26.86 10.44 14.89
CA CYS A 113 26.28 10.03 16.17
C CYS A 113 25.72 8.59 16.09
N LEU A 114 26.42 7.65 16.69
CA LEU A 114 25.97 6.24 16.73
C LEU A 114 24.62 6.03 17.45
N PHE A 115 24.27 6.93 18.39
CA PHE A 115 22.98 6.88 19.06
C PHE A 115 21.77 7.05 18.11
N SER A 116 21.99 7.56 16.88
CA SER A 116 20.94 7.62 15.86
C SER A 116 20.42 6.24 15.43
N LEU A 117 21.17 5.17 15.67
CA LEU A 117 20.72 3.79 15.41
C LEU A 117 19.74 3.28 16.47
N VAL A 118 19.72 3.85 17.69
CA VAL A 118 18.90 3.36 18.80
C VAL A 118 17.42 3.29 18.44
N PRO A 119 16.77 4.29 17.82
CA PRO A 119 15.37 4.17 17.44
C PRO A 119 15.09 3.04 16.44
N ILE A 120 16.00 2.81 15.49
CA ILE A 120 15.89 1.75 14.48
C ILE A 120 15.99 0.38 15.14
N LEU A 121 16.98 0.20 16.03
CA LEU A 121 17.20 -1.05 16.75
C LEU A 121 16.06 -1.34 17.73
N LEU A 122 15.58 -0.33 18.43
CA LEU A 122 14.43 -0.44 19.33
C LEU A 122 13.18 -0.87 18.57
N TYR A 123 12.90 -0.24 17.41
CA TYR A 123 11.78 -0.64 16.56
C TYR A 123 11.91 -2.10 16.10
N ALA A 124 13.10 -2.50 15.63
CA ALA A 124 13.36 -3.88 15.23
C ALA A 124 13.16 -4.88 16.37
N LEU A 125 13.65 -4.54 17.56
CA LEU A 125 13.49 -5.37 18.78
C LEU A 125 12.02 -5.51 19.15
N LEU A 126 11.26 -4.41 19.17
CA LEU A 126 9.83 -4.44 19.52
C LEU A 126 9.03 -5.30 18.54
N VAL A 127 9.27 -5.15 17.21
CA VAL A 127 8.63 -5.98 16.18
C VAL A 127 8.98 -7.46 16.36
N CYS A 128 10.26 -7.74 16.65
CA CYS A 128 10.71 -9.11 16.89
C CYS A 128 10.04 -9.74 18.08
N LEU A 129 10.04 -9.05 19.23
CA LEU A 129 9.45 -9.55 20.48
C LEU A 129 7.95 -9.76 20.34
N ASP A 130 7.22 -8.76 19.84
CA ASP A 130 5.77 -8.86 19.63
C ASP A 130 5.41 -10.08 18.76
N SER A 131 6.05 -10.19 17.61
CA SER A 131 5.79 -11.29 16.66
C SER A 131 6.25 -12.65 17.22
N ALA A 132 7.38 -12.72 17.93
CA ALA A 132 7.86 -13.95 18.54
C ALA A 132 6.93 -14.44 19.64
N LEU A 133 6.42 -13.56 20.48
CA LEU A 133 5.47 -13.88 21.55
C LEU A 133 4.13 -14.35 20.99
N GLN A 134 3.56 -13.62 20.01
CA GLN A 134 2.27 -13.98 19.41
C GLN A 134 2.31 -15.33 18.69
N ASN A 135 3.42 -15.65 18.01
CA ASN A 135 3.57 -16.87 17.23
C ASN A 135 4.34 -17.98 17.97
N LYS A 136 4.78 -17.74 19.21
CA LYS A 136 5.61 -18.66 20.01
C LYS A 136 6.84 -19.17 19.23
N SER A 137 7.48 -18.30 18.45
CA SER A 137 8.59 -18.64 17.57
C SER A 137 9.53 -17.46 17.33
N LEU A 138 10.75 -17.56 17.84
CA LEU A 138 11.80 -16.57 17.61
C LEU A 138 12.15 -16.43 16.12
N ARG A 139 12.10 -17.52 15.36
CA ARG A 139 12.32 -17.52 13.92
C ARG A 139 11.33 -16.61 13.20
N ILE A 140 10.05 -16.67 13.57
CA ILE A 140 9.02 -15.78 13.02
C ILE A 140 9.30 -14.34 13.43
N GLY A 141 9.69 -14.09 14.69
CA GLY A 141 10.09 -12.77 15.17
C GLY A 141 11.19 -12.14 14.31
N ILE A 142 12.26 -12.88 14.02
CA ILE A 142 13.37 -12.41 13.19
C ILE A 142 12.90 -12.08 11.75
N TYR A 143 12.13 -12.96 11.11
CA TYR A 143 11.58 -12.67 9.77
C TYR A 143 10.62 -11.48 9.76
N SER A 144 9.93 -11.22 10.85
CA SER A 144 9.02 -10.08 10.99
C SER A 144 9.74 -8.74 10.96
N ILE A 145 10.99 -8.66 11.42
CA ILE A 145 11.83 -7.46 11.27
C ILE A 145 11.97 -7.12 9.78
N ALA A 146 12.47 -8.08 8.98
CA ALA A 146 12.67 -7.87 7.55
C ALA A 146 11.34 -7.53 6.85
N ALA A 147 10.26 -8.24 7.16
CA ALA A 147 8.94 -8.00 6.58
C ALA A 147 8.41 -6.60 6.91
N SER A 148 8.58 -6.13 8.15
CA SER A 148 8.11 -4.82 8.59
C SER A 148 8.88 -3.68 7.90
N PHE A 149 10.21 -3.75 7.85
CA PHE A 149 11.01 -2.76 7.13
C PHE A 149 10.69 -2.76 5.63
N ILE A 150 10.54 -3.92 5.00
CA ILE A 150 10.12 -4.05 3.60
C ILE A 150 8.75 -3.40 3.38
N GLN A 151 7.79 -3.65 4.27
CA GLN A 151 6.45 -3.06 4.20
C GLN A 151 6.50 -1.53 4.23
N LEU A 152 7.19 -0.97 5.20
CA LEU A 152 7.19 0.49 5.42
C LEU A 152 8.07 1.22 4.40
N ILE A 153 9.31 0.76 4.20
CA ILE A 153 10.26 1.38 3.26
C ILE A 153 9.79 1.16 1.82
N GLY A 154 9.31 -0.05 1.49
CA GLY A 154 8.79 -0.32 0.17
C GLY A 154 7.63 0.60 -0.21
N TYR A 155 6.65 0.75 0.69
CA TYR A 155 5.54 1.67 0.48
C TYR A 155 6.02 3.13 0.44
N GLY A 156 6.84 3.56 1.40
CA GLY A 156 7.33 4.93 1.49
C GLY A 156 8.14 5.36 0.26
N THR A 157 9.02 4.48 -0.24
CA THR A 157 9.78 4.77 -1.49
C THR A 157 8.87 4.87 -2.71
N GLY A 158 7.83 4.04 -2.80
CA GLY A 158 6.80 4.14 -3.85
C GLY A 158 6.01 5.43 -3.76
N PHE A 159 5.61 5.82 -2.54
CA PHE A 159 4.90 7.05 -2.27
C PHE A 159 5.73 8.28 -2.68
N TRP A 160 6.98 8.40 -2.22
CA TRP A 160 7.85 9.54 -2.54
C TRP A 160 8.18 9.62 -4.03
N ARG A 161 8.45 8.48 -4.68
CA ARG A 161 8.64 8.44 -6.12
C ARG A 161 7.43 8.97 -6.88
N ALA A 162 6.25 8.49 -6.53
CA ALA A 162 5.01 8.93 -7.18
C ALA A 162 4.69 10.39 -6.88
N TRP A 163 4.92 10.85 -5.65
CA TRP A 163 4.74 12.25 -5.28
C TRP A 163 5.65 13.16 -6.11
N TRP A 164 6.93 12.81 -6.26
CA TRP A 164 7.86 13.54 -7.10
C TRP A 164 7.40 13.59 -8.55
N GLU A 165 7.15 12.44 -9.16
CA GLU A 165 6.74 12.34 -10.57
C GLU A 165 5.40 13.03 -10.87
N ARG A 166 4.41 12.86 -9.98
CA ARG A 166 3.03 13.30 -10.21
C ARG A 166 2.73 14.70 -9.69
N CYS A 167 3.34 15.11 -8.58
CA CYS A 167 3.03 16.38 -7.93
C CYS A 167 4.09 17.45 -8.22
N ILE A 168 5.37 17.10 -8.30
CA ILE A 168 6.46 18.06 -8.60
C ILE A 168 6.67 18.18 -10.11
N LEU A 169 6.89 17.04 -10.80
CA LEU A 169 7.14 17.08 -12.25
C LEU A 169 5.87 17.17 -13.11
N GLY A 170 4.68 17.05 -12.52
CA GLY A 170 3.41 17.17 -13.21
C GLY A 170 3.09 16.06 -14.24
N ARG A 171 3.91 15.00 -14.30
CA ARG A 171 3.75 13.91 -15.27
C ARG A 171 2.42 13.18 -15.08
N ASN A 172 1.79 12.72 -16.14
CA ASN A 172 0.63 11.84 -16.03
C ASN A 172 1.04 10.42 -15.59
N GLU A 173 0.07 9.57 -15.23
CA GLU A 173 0.38 8.22 -14.70
C GLU A 173 1.10 7.35 -15.73
N PHE A 174 0.68 7.41 -16.97
CA PHE A 174 1.29 6.63 -18.05
C PHE A 174 2.74 7.05 -18.32
N GLU A 175 3.02 8.34 -18.36
CA GLU A 175 4.39 8.86 -18.53
C GLU A 175 5.31 8.52 -17.38
N ALA A 176 4.82 8.71 -16.13
CA ALA A 176 5.58 8.44 -14.93
C ALA A 176 5.91 6.95 -14.74
N PHE A 177 5.01 6.06 -15.16
CA PHE A 177 5.10 4.63 -14.86
C PHE A 177 4.97 3.71 -16.08
N ARG A 178 5.28 4.20 -17.26
CA ARG A 178 5.16 3.49 -18.55
C ARG A 178 5.74 2.07 -18.50
N LYS A 179 6.92 1.90 -17.91
CA LYS A 179 7.57 0.58 -17.76
C LYS A 179 6.78 -0.43 -16.91
N ASN A 180 5.81 0.03 -16.14
CA ASN A 180 4.99 -0.82 -15.27
C ASN A 180 3.68 -1.26 -15.93
N PHE A 181 3.26 -0.59 -17.03
CA PHE A 181 2.01 -0.92 -17.72
C PHE A 181 2.14 -2.16 -18.62
N TYR A 182 3.27 -2.32 -19.28
CA TYR A 182 3.47 -3.35 -20.29
C TYR A 182 4.82 -4.04 -20.07
N LYS A 183 4.77 -5.21 -19.49
CA LYS A 183 5.74 -6.30 -19.59
C LYS A 183 5.00 -7.60 -19.57
#